data_8f8edf8615be778312a9f62c477a97b1
#
_entry.id   8f8edf8615be778312a9f62c477a97b1
#
_cell.length_a   1.000
_cell.length_b   1.000
_cell.length_c   1.000
_cell.angle_alpha   90.00
_cell.angle_beta   90.00
_cell.angle_gamma   90.00
#
_symmetry.space_group_name_H-M   'P 1'
#
loop_
_entity.id
_entity.type
_entity.pdbx_description
1 polymer ?
#
loop_
_entity_poly.entity_id
_entity_poly.type
_entity_poly.pdbx_seq_one_letter_code
_entity_poly.pdbx_strand_id
1 'polypeptide(L)'
;MNENEIMQAEQTETAEQDVQQNIPATLPTPTSEYAITSGTNTPVYCTLDDSTMQGKKQLYKIKNRPDHNIADYINKQIRVKDIYIDVNQRVAKDGENAGVIENKPRTILIDENGESYIAGVSIGIYQAVREIIRTFGDPATWDEPLTVTVVQVRTARGNMLSLDIV
;
A
#
# COMPACT_ATOMS: atom_id res chain seq x y z
N MET A 1 65.44 -28.25 24.42
CA MET A 1 64.23 -28.93 24.90
C MET A 1 63.28 -27.85 25.34
N ASN A 2 62.31 -27.54 24.51
CA ASN A 2 60.99 -26.99 24.89
C ASN A 2 60.23 -26.68 23.65
N GLU A 3 59.25 -27.47 23.41
CA GLU A 3 58.30 -27.37 22.30
C GLU A 3 57.30 -26.27 22.59
N ASN A 4 57.22 -25.30 21.72
CA ASN A 4 56.17 -24.28 21.73
C ASN A 4 55.03 -24.76 20.83
N GLU A 5 53.93 -25.16 21.43
CA GLU A 5 52.66 -25.32 20.76
C GLU A 5 52.06 -23.95 20.50
N ILE A 6 52.00 -23.61 19.23
CA ILE A 6 51.25 -22.45 18.74
C ILE A 6 49.82 -22.88 18.51
N MET A 7 48.93 -22.44 19.40
CA MET A 7 47.49 -22.53 19.16
C MET A 7 47.11 -21.51 18.10
N GLN A 8 46.74 -21.99 16.93
CA GLN A 8 46.03 -21.21 15.93
C GLN A 8 44.59 -20.99 16.39
N ALA A 9 44.25 -19.74 16.67
CA ALA A 9 42.87 -19.34 16.80
C ALA A 9 42.26 -19.18 15.40
N GLU A 10 41.39 -20.09 15.04
CA GLU A 10 40.49 -19.93 13.89
C GLU A 10 39.52 -18.78 14.15
N GLN A 11 39.75 -17.69 13.45
CA GLN A 11 38.71 -16.65 13.32
C GLN A 11 37.65 -17.15 12.34
N THR A 12 36.53 -17.55 12.85
CA THR A 12 35.30 -17.73 12.08
C THR A 12 34.73 -16.35 11.74
N GLU A 13 35.04 -15.87 10.56
CA GLU A 13 34.31 -14.76 9.96
C GLU A 13 32.87 -15.22 9.70
N THR A 14 31.97 -14.76 10.53
CA THR A 14 30.53 -14.87 10.26
C THR A 14 30.19 -13.82 9.20
N ALA A 15 30.05 -14.27 7.96
CA ALA A 15 29.50 -13.47 6.89
C ALA A 15 28.04 -13.16 7.26
N GLU A 16 27.77 -11.93 7.67
CA GLU A 16 26.44 -11.37 7.69
C GLU A 16 25.92 -11.31 6.24
N GLN A 17 25.16 -12.33 5.87
CA GLN A 17 24.37 -12.28 4.66
C GLN A 17 23.25 -11.25 4.88
N ASP A 18 23.44 -10.10 4.25
CA ASP A 18 22.44 -9.08 4.04
C ASP A 18 21.30 -9.70 3.22
N VAL A 19 20.34 -10.28 3.91
CA VAL A 19 19.10 -10.79 3.30
C VAL A 19 18.28 -9.57 2.94
N GLN A 20 18.53 -9.00 1.76
CA GLN A 20 17.57 -8.13 1.11
C GLN A 20 16.28 -8.94 0.95
N GLN A 21 15.35 -8.74 1.88
CA GLN A 21 13.99 -9.25 1.76
C GLN A 21 13.38 -8.58 0.53
N ASN A 22 13.42 -9.30 -0.57
CA ASN A 22 12.64 -9.03 -1.75
C ASN A 22 11.17 -9.23 -1.35
N ILE A 23 10.51 -8.13 -0.93
CA ILE A 23 9.11 -8.16 -0.53
C ILE A 23 8.32 -8.35 -1.83
N PRO A 24 7.69 -9.52 -2.04
CA PRO A 24 6.86 -9.70 -3.21
C PRO A 24 5.70 -8.71 -3.14
N ALA A 25 5.31 -8.12 -4.26
CA ALA A 25 4.17 -7.21 -4.42
C ALA A 25 2.83 -7.95 -4.23
N THR A 26 2.73 -8.77 -3.19
CA THR A 26 1.51 -9.48 -2.81
C THR A 26 0.86 -8.76 -1.65
N LEU A 27 -0.42 -8.42 -1.82
CA LEU A 27 -1.23 -7.95 -0.72
C LEU A 27 -1.14 -8.93 0.45
N PRO A 28 -0.93 -8.47 1.69
CA PRO A 28 -0.88 -9.34 2.83
C PRO A 28 -2.18 -10.14 2.93
N THR A 29 -2.05 -11.46 3.04
CA THR A 29 -3.19 -12.34 3.30
C THR A 29 -3.83 -11.92 4.62
N PRO A 30 -5.16 -11.78 4.70
CA PRO A 30 -5.83 -11.21 5.85
C PRO A 30 -5.88 -12.19 7.01
N THR A 31 -4.83 -12.30 7.79
CA THR A 31 -4.88 -12.93 9.11
C THR A 31 -5.13 -11.93 10.23
N SER A 32 -4.95 -10.67 9.98
CA SER A 32 -5.60 -9.56 10.68
C SER A 32 -5.79 -8.45 9.66
N GLU A 33 -6.96 -7.89 9.61
CA GLU A 33 -7.37 -6.87 8.63
C GLU A 33 -6.41 -5.65 8.58
N TYR A 34 -5.51 -5.53 9.54
CA TYR A 34 -4.62 -4.41 9.75
C TYR A 34 -3.29 -4.78 10.42
N ALA A 35 -2.79 -6.00 10.24
CA ALA A 35 -1.47 -6.37 10.74
C ALA A 35 -0.37 -5.66 9.94
N ILE A 36 -0.42 -4.35 9.98
CA ILE A 36 0.64 -3.51 9.47
C ILE A 36 1.42 -3.09 10.68
N THR A 37 2.47 -3.83 10.90
CA THR A 37 3.44 -3.55 11.93
C THR A 37 4.15 -2.25 11.59
N SER A 38 4.07 -1.33 12.53
CA SER A 38 4.87 -0.13 12.71
C SER A 38 4.56 1.08 11.81
N GLY A 39 4.42 2.20 12.47
CA GLY A 39 4.26 3.57 12.02
C GLY A 39 5.34 4.15 11.13
N THR A 40 5.81 3.39 10.17
CA THR A 40 6.60 3.91 9.06
C THR A 40 5.68 3.96 7.84
N ASN A 41 5.74 5.05 7.07
CA ASN A 41 5.04 5.21 5.78
C ASN A 41 5.54 4.22 4.72
N THR A 42 5.70 2.95 5.09
CA THR A 42 6.11 1.89 4.19
C THR A 42 4.88 1.47 3.39
N PRO A 43 4.94 1.44 2.06
CA PRO A 43 3.82 0.98 1.26
C PRO A 43 3.52 -0.48 1.59
N VAL A 44 2.24 -0.79 1.74
CA VAL A 44 1.73 -2.17 1.85
C VAL A 44 1.68 -2.79 0.47
N TYR A 45 1.39 -1.97 -0.53
CA TYR A 45 1.35 -2.33 -1.93
C TYR A 45 1.68 -1.11 -2.78
N CYS A 46 2.49 -1.29 -3.81
CA CYS A 46 2.89 -0.22 -4.72
C CYS A 46 3.27 -0.80 -6.07
N THR A 47 2.65 -0.30 -7.13
CA THR A 47 2.96 -0.70 -8.52
C THR A 47 3.92 0.27 -9.21
N LEU A 48 4.24 1.40 -8.58
CA LEU A 48 5.16 2.37 -9.13
C LEU A 48 6.61 1.89 -9.05
N ASP A 49 7.33 2.08 -10.15
CA ASP A 49 8.76 1.80 -10.21
C ASP A 49 9.56 2.87 -9.46
N ASP A 50 10.04 2.55 -8.27
CA ASP A 50 10.85 3.44 -7.43
C ASP A 50 12.34 3.45 -7.81
N SER A 51 12.75 2.65 -8.78
CA SER A 51 14.12 2.66 -9.29
C SER A 51 14.40 3.94 -10.09
N THR A 52 13.39 4.51 -10.73
CA THR A 52 13.50 5.71 -11.55
C THR A 52 13.32 7.01 -10.75
N MET A 53 13.92 8.09 -11.22
CA MET A 53 13.72 9.42 -10.61
C MET A 53 12.25 9.88 -10.74
N GLN A 54 11.58 9.50 -11.82
CA GLN A 54 10.16 9.81 -12.01
C GLN A 54 9.29 9.09 -10.99
N GLY A 55 9.47 7.78 -10.82
CA GLY A 55 8.74 7.01 -9.82
C GLY A 55 8.99 7.52 -8.39
N LYS A 56 10.24 7.89 -8.05
CA LYS A 56 10.54 8.52 -6.75
C LYS A 56 9.80 9.84 -6.55
N LYS A 57 9.70 10.68 -7.57
CA LYS A 57 8.90 11.93 -7.51
C LYS A 57 7.41 11.66 -7.34
N GLN A 58 6.89 10.64 -8.02
CA GLN A 58 5.49 10.21 -7.87
C GLN A 58 5.23 9.71 -6.45
N LEU A 59 6.06 8.82 -5.92
CA LEU A 59 5.95 8.34 -4.55
C LEU A 59 6.01 9.47 -3.52
N TYR A 60 6.88 10.44 -3.72
CA TYR A 60 6.96 11.61 -2.85
C TYR A 60 5.64 12.41 -2.84
N LYS A 61 5.05 12.66 -4.01
CA LYS A 61 3.76 13.35 -4.13
C LYS A 61 2.64 12.56 -3.44
N ILE A 62 2.53 11.26 -3.73
CA ILE A 62 1.53 10.36 -3.16
C ILE A 62 1.55 10.38 -1.63
N LYS A 63 2.75 10.27 -1.05
CA LYS A 63 2.92 10.22 0.41
C LYS A 63 2.52 11.54 1.08
N ASN A 64 2.89 12.66 0.47
CA ASN A 64 2.78 13.96 1.11
C ASN A 64 1.53 14.74 0.70
N ARG A 65 1.08 14.61 -0.54
CA ARG A 65 0.00 15.46 -1.05
C ARG A 65 -0.74 14.82 -2.22
N PRO A 66 -1.66 13.88 -1.96
CA PRO A 66 -2.58 13.42 -3.00
C PRO A 66 -3.43 14.60 -3.50
N ASP A 67 -3.73 14.62 -4.79
CA ASP A 67 -4.38 15.75 -5.44
C ASP A 67 -5.87 15.81 -5.12
N HIS A 68 -6.51 14.64 -4.97
CA HIS A 68 -7.96 14.51 -4.90
C HIS A 68 -8.39 13.54 -3.79
N ASN A 69 -9.61 13.76 -3.30
CA ASN A 69 -10.27 12.81 -2.41
C ASN A 69 -11.22 11.94 -3.26
N ILE A 70 -11.24 10.63 -3.01
CA ILE A 70 -12.08 9.69 -3.74
C ILE A 70 -13.58 9.99 -3.56
N ALA A 71 -13.98 10.63 -2.46
CA ALA A 71 -15.36 11.04 -2.23
C ALA A 71 -15.86 12.07 -3.27
N ASP A 72 -14.97 12.84 -3.90
CA ASP A 72 -15.31 13.81 -4.94
C ASP A 72 -15.59 13.13 -6.30
N TYR A 73 -15.34 11.83 -6.36
CA TYR A 73 -15.50 10.99 -7.56
C TYR A 73 -16.72 10.08 -7.51
N ILE A 74 -17.61 10.20 -6.54
CA ILE A 74 -18.85 9.41 -6.48
C ILE A 74 -19.62 9.55 -7.80
N ASN A 75 -19.97 8.39 -8.40
CA ASN A 75 -20.59 8.25 -9.71
C ASN A 75 -19.75 8.77 -10.89
N LYS A 76 -18.45 8.94 -10.70
CA LYS A 76 -17.51 9.26 -11.78
C LYS A 76 -16.62 8.07 -12.08
N GLN A 77 -16.22 7.96 -13.33
CA GLN A 77 -15.27 6.96 -13.80
C GLN A 77 -13.84 7.44 -13.61
N ILE A 78 -12.97 6.50 -13.28
CA ILE A 78 -11.52 6.69 -13.17
C ILE A 78 -10.87 5.59 -13.99
N ARG A 79 -9.97 5.95 -14.91
CA ARG A 79 -9.11 4.99 -15.59
C ARG A 79 -7.83 4.82 -14.78
N VAL A 80 -7.74 3.69 -14.08
CA VAL A 80 -6.67 3.38 -13.12
C VAL A 80 -5.55 2.65 -13.84
N LYS A 81 -4.34 3.19 -13.74
CA LYS A 81 -3.12 2.60 -14.25
C LYS A 81 -2.28 1.97 -13.14
N ASP A 82 -2.12 2.67 -12.05
CA ASP A 82 -1.30 2.25 -10.92
C ASP A 82 -2.04 2.38 -9.60
N ILE A 83 -1.63 1.58 -8.63
CA ILE A 83 -2.24 1.54 -7.29
C ILE A 83 -1.14 1.64 -6.23
N TYR A 84 -1.42 2.47 -5.22
CA TYR A 84 -0.59 2.58 -4.03
C TYR A 84 -1.44 2.41 -2.78
N ILE A 85 -0.99 1.59 -1.84
CA ILE A 85 -1.66 1.37 -0.57
C ILE A 85 -0.64 1.52 0.56
N ASP A 86 -0.96 2.35 1.55
CA ASP A 86 -0.23 2.45 2.80
C ASP A 86 -1.18 2.48 4.01
N VAL A 87 -0.63 2.67 5.18
CA VAL A 87 -1.40 2.84 6.41
C VAL A 87 -1.32 4.27 6.87
N ASN A 88 -2.49 4.85 7.05
CA ASN A 88 -2.63 6.15 7.67
C ASN A 88 -2.95 5.97 9.17
N GLN A 89 -2.07 6.49 10.01
CA GLN A 89 -2.30 6.59 11.44
C GLN A 89 -3.08 7.86 11.76
N ARG A 90 -4.17 7.71 12.48
CA ARG A 90 -4.94 8.85 12.97
C ARG A 90 -5.41 8.61 14.39
N VAL A 91 -5.57 9.69 15.13
CA VAL A 91 -6.24 9.62 16.43
C VAL A 91 -7.74 9.60 16.20
N ALA A 92 -8.44 8.61 16.74
CA ALA A 92 -9.89 8.56 16.70
C ALA A 92 -10.46 9.78 17.44
N LYS A 93 -11.34 10.51 16.78
CA LYS A 93 -11.91 11.76 17.34
C LYS A 93 -13.13 11.51 18.18
N ASP A 94 -13.90 10.47 17.86
CA ASP A 94 -15.21 10.21 18.42
C ASP A 94 -15.40 8.72 18.78
N GLY A 95 -16.40 8.42 19.60
CA GLY A 95 -16.81 7.09 20.00
C GLY A 95 -15.98 6.53 21.17
N GLU A 96 -16.15 5.24 21.44
CA GLU A 96 -15.48 4.53 22.56
C GLU A 96 -13.96 4.52 22.44
N ASN A 97 -13.43 4.71 21.23
CA ASN A 97 -12.01 4.73 20.92
C ASN A 97 -11.43 6.15 20.82
N ALA A 98 -12.15 7.19 21.27
CA ALA A 98 -11.64 8.56 21.22
C ALA A 98 -10.28 8.67 21.90
N GLY A 99 -9.29 9.25 21.19
CA GLY A 99 -7.91 9.38 21.66
C GLY A 99 -7.01 8.19 21.35
N VAL A 100 -7.55 7.08 20.85
CA VAL A 100 -6.75 5.90 20.45
C VAL A 100 -6.21 6.10 19.04
N ILE A 101 -4.96 5.65 18.81
CA ILE A 101 -4.37 5.65 17.47
C ILE A 101 -5.00 4.50 16.66
N GLU A 102 -5.69 4.85 15.61
CA GLU A 102 -6.24 3.92 14.63
C GLU A 102 -5.35 3.85 13.40
N ASN A 103 -5.07 2.63 12.94
CA ASN A 103 -4.41 2.37 11.68
C ASN A 103 -5.46 2.09 10.62
N LYS A 104 -5.56 2.94 9.60
CA LYS A 104 -6.51 2.75 8.50
C LYS A 104 -5.78 2.64 7.16
N PRO A 105 -6.17 1.69 6.30
CA PRO A 105 -5.59 1.62 4.98
C PRO A 105 -5.94 2.90 4.20
N ARG A 106 -4.94 3.48 3.58
CA ARG A 106 -5.09 4.55 2.61
C ARG A 106 -4.78 3.98 1.23
N THR A 107 -5.76 4.02 0.35
CA THR A 107 -5.62 3.57 -1.03
C THR A 107 -5.55 4.78 -1.93
N ILE A 108 -4.60 4.79 -2.85
CA ILE A 108 -4.45 5.85 -3.84
C ILE A 108 -4.51 5.21 -5.21
N LEU A 109 -5.48 5.65 -6.00
CA LEU A 109 -5.62 5.32 -7.41
C LEU A 109 -4.88 6.36 -8.23
N ILE A 110 -4.09 5.89 -9.17
CA ILE A 110 -3.30 6.73 -10.07
C ILE A 110 -3.93 6.62 -11.45
N ASP A 111 -4.24 7.75 -12.05
CA ASP A 111 -4.89 7.80 -13.34
C ASP A 111 -4.02 7.27 -14.48
N GLU A 112 -4.62 7.09 -15.64
CA GLU A 112 -3.94 6.55 -16.84
C GLU A 112 -2.71 7.36 -17.28
N ASN A 113 -2.68 8.65 -16.99
CA ASN A 113 -1.55 9.53 -17.32
C ASN A 113 -0.44 9.51 -16.26
N GLY A 114 -0.71 8.95 -15.08
CA GLY A 114 0.21 8.97 -13.94
C GLY A 114 0.35 10.35 -13.29
N GLU A 115 -0.63 11.23 -13.50
CA GLU A 115 -0.58 12.64 -13.07
C GLU A 115 -1.54 12.94 -11.91
N SER A 116 -2.68 12.26 -11.85
CA SER A 116 -3.70 12.46 -10.80
C SER A 116 -3.66 11.36 -9.74
N TYR A 117 -3.60 11.76 -8.48
CA TYR A 117 -3.52 10.89 -7.31
C TYR A 117 -4.79 11.03 -6.48
N ILE A 118 -5.66 10.01 -6.52
CA ILE A 118 -6.98 10.02 -5.91
C ILE A 118 -6.95 9.15 -4.66
N ALA A 119 -6.99 9.79 -3.49
CA ALA A 119 -6.84 9.13 -2.21
C ALA A 119 -8.17 8.76 -1.56
N GLY A 120 -8.25 7.54 -1.02
CA GLY A 120 -9.36 7.06 -0.21
C GLY A 120 -8.87 6.37 1.06
N VAL A 121 -9.45 6.74 2.21
CA VAL A 121 -9.20 6.08 3.51
C VAL A 121 -10.40 5.24 3.95
N SER A 122 -11.23 4.81 3.01
CA SER A 122 -12.38 3.96 3.23
C SER A 122 -11.99 2.48 3.17
N ILE A 123 -12.45 1.70 4.14
CA ILE A 123 -12.27 0.25 4.12
C ILE A 123 -12.89 -0.40 2.88
N GLY A 124 -14.03 0.12 2.41
CA GLY A 124 -14.70 -0.39 1.23
C GLY A 124 -13.89 -0.20 -0.05
N ILE A 125 -13.21 0.94 -0.20
CA ILE A 125 -12.29 1.18 -1.31
C ILE A 125 -11.11 0.21 -1.24
N TYR A 126 -10.52 0.03 -0.06
CA TYR A 126 -9.44 -0.94 0.13
C TYR A 126 -9.86 -2.37 -0.23
N GLN A 127 -11.04 -2.80 0.23
CA GLN A 127 -11.56 -4.13 -0.09
C GLN A 127 -11.83 -4.30 -1.59
N ALA A 128 -12.43 -3.30 -2.23
CA ALA A 128 -12.68 -3.32 -3.68
C ALA A 128 -11.38 -3.41 -4.47
N VAL A 129 -10.37 -2.62 -4.13
CA VAL A 129 -9.05 -2.67 -4.78
C VAL A 129 -8.37 -4.01 -4.60
N ARG A 130 -8.45 -4.62 -3.41
CA ARG A 130 -7.94 -5.98 -3.19
C ARG A 130 -8.61 -7.00 -4.10
N GLU A 131 -9.92 -6.90 -4.27
CA GLU A 131 -10.66 -7.81 -5.15
C GLU A 131 -10.30 -7.58 -6.62
N ILE A 132 -10.09 -6.32 -7.03
CA ILE A 132 -9.59 -5.98 -8.37
C ILE A 132 -8.24 -6.65 -8.62
N ILE A 133 -7.26 -6.47 -7.73
CA ILE A 133 -5.93 -7.06 -7.88
C ILE A 133 -5.99 -8.59 -7.88
N ARG A 134 -6.85 -9.17 -7.06
CA ARG A 134 -7.03 -10.62 -7.00
C ARG A 134 -7.63 -11.19 -8.29
N THR A 135 -8.53 -10.43 -8.94
CA THR A 135 -9.25 -10.86 -10.15
C THR A 135 -8.46 -10.59 -11.42
N PHE A 136 -7.87 -9.41 -11.53
CA PHE A 136 -7.22 -8.92 -12.75
C PHE A 136 -5.69 -8.97 -12.69
N GLY A 137 -5.12 -9.36 -11.54
CA GLY A 137 -3.67 -9.39 -11.35
C GLY A 137 -3.09 -8.01 -10.99
N ASP A 138 -1.76 -7.95 -11.02
CA ASP A 138 -1.02 -6.74 -10.72
C ASP A 138 -1.25 -5.68 -11.80
N PRO A 139 -1.59 -4.43 -11.46
CA PRO A 139 -1.72 -3.32 -12.41
C PRO A 139 -0.55 -3.17 -13.41
N ALA A 140 0.67 -3.48 -12.97
CA ALA A 140 1.83 -3.46 -13.86
C ALA A 140 1.74 -4.48 -15.02
N THR A 141 0.85 -5.45 -14.92
CA THR A 141 0.63 -6.49 -15.95
C THR A 141 -0.61 -6.25 -16.80
N TRP A 142 -1.36 -5.19 -16.55
CA TRP A 142 -2.56 -4.88 -17.32
C TRP A 142 -2.18 -4.35 -18.72
N ASP A 143 -2.85 -4.86 -19.74
CA ASP A 143 -2.65 -4.41 -21.12
C ASP A 143 -3.13 -2.97 -21.33
N GLU A 144 -4.16 -2.56 -20.57
CA GLU A 144 -4.71 -1.22 -20.57
C GLU A 144 -5.19 -0.80 -19.16
N PRO A 145 -5.29 0.51 -18.88
CA PRO A 145 -5.83 1.02 -17.63
C PRO A 145 -7.25 0.51 -17.37
N LEU A 146 -7.51 0.03 -16.17
CA LEU A 146 -8.82 -0.47 -15.77
C LEU A 146 -9.76 0.70 -15.46
N THR A 147 -10.95 0.69 -16.06
CA THR A 147 -11.97 1.70 -15.77
C THR A 147 -12.83 1.26 -14.58
N VAL A 148 -12.85 2.08 -13.54
CA VAL A 148 -13.67 1.87 -12.34
C VAL A 148 -14.60 3.06 -12.11
N THR A 149 -15.76 2.80 -11.50
CA THR A 149 -16.69 3.83 -11.03
C THR A 149 -16.70 3.84 -9.52
N VAL A 150 -16.55 5.01 -8.90
CA VAL A 150 -16.71 5.17 -7.45
C VAL A 150 -18.20 5.13 -7.11
N VAL A 151 -18.60 4.17 -6.31
CA VAL A 151 -20.01 3.98 -5.90
C VAL A 151 -20.17 4.08 -4.40
N GLN A 152 -21.39 4.48 -3.99
CA GLN A 152 -21.77 4.48 -2.58
C GLN A 152 -22.70 3.30 -2.31
N VAL A 153 -22.27 2.40 -1.45
CA VAL A 153 -23.01 1.19 -1.07
C VAL A 153 -23.61 1.37 0.31
N ARG A 154 -24.90 1.06 0.45
CA ARG A 154 -25.56 1.07 1.75
C ARG A 154 -25.26 -0.22 2.51
N THR A 155 -24.74 -0.09 3.72
CA THR A 155 -24.47 -1.20 4.63
C THR A 155 -25.31 -1.08 5.91
N ALA A 156 -25.34 -2.10 6.74
CA ALA A 156 -26.00 -2.06 8.04
C ALA A 156 -25.43 -0.98 8.99
N ARG A 157 -24.18 -0.55 8.76
CA ARG A 157 -23.48 0.48 9.55
C ARG A 157 -23.48 1.86 8.92
N GLY A 158 -24.20 2.06 7.80
CA GLY A 158 -24.25 3.32 7.06
C GLY A 158 -23.74 3.18 5.62
N ASN A 159 -23.43 4.30 5.00
CA ASN A 159 -22.93 4.32 3.63
C ASN A 159 -21.41 4.10 3.58
N MET A 160 -20.97 3.29 2.65
CA MET A 160 -19.58 2.94 2.40
C MET A 160 -19.24 3.23 0.94
N LEU A 161 -18.07 3.79 0.68
CA LEU A 161 -17.57 3.93 -0.69
C LEU A 161 -16.95 2.60 -1.15
N SER A 162 -17.21 2.26 -2.40
CA SER A 162 -16.66 1.10 -3.10
C SER A 162 -16.33 1.44 -4.54
N LEU A 163 -15.82 0.46 -5.29
CA LEU A 163 -15.53 0.59 -6.72
C LEU A 163 -16.31 -0.50 -7.48
N ASP A 164 -16.89 -0.11 -8.60
CA ASP A 164 -17.46 -1.01 -9.59
C ASP A 164 -16.61 -0.96 -10.86
N ILE A 165 -16.48 -2.09 -11.54
CA ILE A 165 -15.80 -2.22 -12.83
C ILE A 165 -16.78 -1.85 -13.95
N VAL A 166 -16.29 -1.11 -14.95
CA VAL A 166 -17.08 -0.71 -16.13
C VAL A 166 -16.66 -1.53 -17.33
#